data_b10018e11e3d4f059910e1ef13c74480
#
_entry.id   b10018e11e3d4f059910e1ef13c74480
#
_cell.length_a   1.000
_cell.length_b   1.000
_cell.length_c   1.000
_cell.angle_alpha   90.00
_cell.angle_beta   90.00
_cell.angle_gamma   90.00
#
_symmetry.space_group_name_H-M   'P 1'
#
loop_
_entity.id
_entity.type
_entity.pdbx_description
1 polymer ?
#
loop_
_entity_poly.entity_id
_entity_poly.type
_entity_poly.pdbx_seq_one_letter_code
_entity_poly.pdbx_strand_id
1 'polypeptide(L)'
;SLGSLRIRQDFMIAQALMNKPFAENDNNYGQMLELALARIRQLSAHEVGHTLGFAHNFSASTNNRSSVMDYPHPTLTLKDGEIDFSDAYDTGIGAWDKIAIAYSYGEIPEGIDEKTHLNRILEASYSEGMRFISDSDARSTSGAHGKAHLWDNGINAAEELSLLLKVREVAISNFSEDNIRTGEPYSVL
;
A
#
# COMPACT_ATOMS: atom_id res chain seq x y z
N SER A 1 12.74 8.81 -12.62
CA SER A 1 13.34 8.25 -11.42
C SER A 1 12.22 7.95 -10.43
N LEU A 2 12.10 6.70 -10.03
CA LEU A 2 11.28 6.25 -8.91
C LEU A 2 11.75 7.00 -7.66
N GLY A 3 11.17 8.09 -7.47
CA GLY A 3 11.56 9.27 -6.87
C GLY A 3 12.21 9.23 -5.52
N SER A 4 13.37 9.84 -5.46
CA SER A 4 13.95 10.37 -4.22
C SER A 4 12.91 11.09 -3.34
N LEU A 5 11.89 11.71 -3.92
CA LEU A 5 10.79 12.35 -3.19
C LEU A 5 9.90 11.33 -2.44
N ARG A 6 9.58 10.19 -3.06
CA ARG A 6 8.78 9.13 -2.39
C ARG A 6 9.56 8.48 -1.27
N ILE A 7 10.83 8.14 -1.49
CA ILE A 7 11.70 7.59 -0.44
C ILE A 7 11.76 8.53 0.77
N ARG A 8 11.98 9.82 0.49
CA ARG A 8 12.05 10.83 1.54
C ARG A 8 10.72 10.94 2.29
N GLN A 9 9.59 10.90 1.59
CA GLN A 9 8.26 10.98 2.19
C GLN A 9 8.03 9.84 3.18
N ASP A 10 8.26 8.59 2.76
CA ASP A 10 8.04 7.42 3.63
C ASP A 10 9.03 7.38 4.80
N PHE A 11 10.27 7.80 4.56
CA PHE A 11 11.25 7.97 5.65
C PHE A 11 10.75 8.98 6.70
N MET A 12 10.25 10.14 6.27
CA MET A 12 9.74 11.18 7.18
C MET A 12 8.45 10.74 7.88
N ILE A 13 7.57 9.96 7.20
CA ILE A 13 6.40 9.37 7.84
C ILE A 13 6.84 8.45 9.00
N ALA A 14 7.77 7.54 8.75
CA ALA A 14 8.29 6.68 9.82
C ALA A 14 8.92 7.49 10.95
N GLN A 15 9.72 8.49 10.62
CA GLN A 15 10.35 9.41 11.59
C GLN A 15 9.32 10.09 12.50
N ALA A 16 8.19 10.54 11.94
CA ALA A 16 7.12 11.18 12.70
C ALA A 16 6.28 10.18 13.54
N LEU A 17 6.21 8.91 13.13
CA LEU A 17 5.45 7.87 13.83
C LEU A 17 6.22 7.21 14.97
N MET A 18 7.56 7.24 14.94
CA MET A 18 8.39 6.63 15.97
C MET A 18 8.40 7.46 17.25
N ASN A 19 8.44 6.77 18.37
CA ASN A 19 8.59 7.40 19.68
C ASN A 19 10.06 7.82 19.90
N LYS A 20 10.35 9.11 19.75
CA LYS A 20 11.64 9.73 20.03
C LYS A 20 12.85 8.98 19.44
N PRO A 21 12.87 8.75 18.12
CA PRO A 21 13.86 7.86 17.52
C PRO A 21 15.30 8.30 17.70
N PHE A 22 15.56 9.59 17.93
CA PHE A 22 16.92 10.15 18.06
C PHE A 22 17.27 10.61 19.47
N ALA A 23 16.44 10.30 20.49
CA ALA A 23 16.71 10.70 21.88
C ALA A 23 18.09 10.26 22.40
N GLU A 24 18.55 9.07 22.01
CA GLU A 24 19.80 8.50 22.49
C GLU A 24 20.89 8.39 21.42
N ASN A 25 20.50 8.35 20.13
CA ASN A 25 21.42 8.06 19.03
C ASN A 25 20.94 8.62 17.69
N ASP A 26 21.70 9.55 17.15
CA ASP A 26 21.45 10.18 15.83
C ASP A 26 21.51 9.19 14.64
N ASN A 27 22.01 7.97 14.84
CA ASN A 27 22.07 6.94 13.81
C ASN A 27 20.90 5.94 13.88
N ASN A 28 19.89 6.17 14.70
CA ASN A 28 18.73 5.29 14.86
C ASN A 28 17.67 5.48 13.75
N TYR A 29 18.05 5.22 12.51
CA TYR A 29 17.18 5.38 11.34
C TYR A 29 16.84 4.05 10.62
N GLY A 30 17.21 2.92 11.18
CA GLY A 30 17.03 1.61 10.53
C GLY A 30 15.60 1.31 10.16
N GLN A 31 14.64 1.52 11.06
CA GLN A 31 13.21 1.28 10.80
C GLN A 31 12.64 2.24 9.76
N MET A 32 13.07 3.51 9.76
CA MET A 32 12.66 4.49 8.74
C MET A 32 13.15 4.08 7.34
N LEU A 33 14.38 3.57 7.27
CA LEU A 33 14.96 3.07 6.03
C LEU A 33 14.22 1.82 5.53
N GLU A 34 13.87 0.89 6.41
CA GLU A 34 13.11 -0.31 6.06
C GLU A 34 11.72 0.03 5.52
N LEU A 35 10.99 0.98 6.13
CA LEU A 35 9.71 1.44 5.60
C LEU A 35 9.88 2.04 4.20
N ALA A 36 10.86 2.91 4.02
CA ALA A 36 11.13 3.53 2.72
C ALA A 36 11.50 2.50 1.64
N LEU A 37 12.29 1.47 2.00
CA LEU A 37 12.64 0.37 1.10
C LEU A 37 11.44 -0.52 0.78
N ALA A 38 10.58 -0.81 1.75
CA ALA A 38 9.35 -1.57 1.52
C ALA A 38 8.43 -0.85 0.53
N ARG A 39 8.27 0.47 0.67
CA ARG A 39 7.53 1.28 -0.29
C ARG A 39 8.11 1.21 -1.69
N ILE A 40 9.45 1.30 -1.83
CA ILE A 40 10.09 1.22 -3.14
C ILE A 40 9.89 -0.14 -3.79
N ARG A 41 9.97 -1.23 -3.03
CA ARG A 41 9.70 -2.58 -3.55
C ARG A 41 8.28 -2.67 -4.10
N GLN A 42 7.27 -2.21 -3.32
CA GLN A 42 5.87 -2.17 -3.75
C GLN A 42 5.67 -1.30 -4.99
N LEU A 43 6.20 -0.07 -4.99
CA LEU A 43 6.10 0.85 -6.11
C LEU A 43 6.80 0.31 -7.36
N SER A 44 7.96 -0.32 -7.23
CA SER A 44 8.66 -0.93 -8.36
C SER A 44 7.85 -2.06 -9.00
N ALA A 45 7.21 -2.91 -8.18
CA ALA A 45 6.31 -3.95 -8.68
C ALA A 45 5.09 -3.35 -9.40
N HIS A 46 4.52 -2.26 -8.86
CA HIS A 46 3.44 -1.49 -9.48
C HIS A 46 3.82 -0.97 -10.87
N GLU A 47 4.97 -0.30 -10.99
CA GLU A 47 5.43 0.24 -12.27
C GLU A 47 5.74 -0.87 -13.29
N VAL A 48 6.27 -2.01 -12.85
CA VAL A 48 6.42 -3.19 -13.72
C VAL A 48 5.06 -3.67 -14.21
N GLY A 49 4.03 -3.70 -13.34
CA GLY A 49 2.67 -4.03 -13.74
C GLY A 49 2.16 -3.14 -14.88
N HIS A 50 2.40 -1.84 -14.81
CA HIS A 50 2.06 -0.93 -15.92
C HIS A 50 2.83 -1.23 -17.20
N THR A 51 4.10 -1.63 -17.13
CA THR A 51 4.84 -2.03 -18.34
C THR A 51 4.31 -3.31 -18.98
N LEU A 52 3.62 -4.14 -18.20
CA LEU A 52 2.90 -5.32 -18.68
C LEU A 52 1.48 -5.00 -19.20
N GLY A 53 1.05 -3.74 -19.14
CA GLY A 53 -0.25 -3.29 -19.62
C GLY A 53 -1.37 -3.35 -18.58
N PHE A 54 -1.07 -3.61 -17.31
CA PHE A 54 -2.10 -3.65 -16.27
C PHE A 54 -2.51 -2.25 -15.81
N ALA A 55 -3.81 -2.03 -15.72
CA ALA A 55 -4.39 -0.84 -15.14
C ALA A 55 -4.47 -0.96 -13.59
N HIS A 56 -4.72 0.16 -12.91
CA HIS A 56 -4.95 0.16 -11.47
C HIS A 56 -6.12 -0.75 -11.06
N ASN A 57 -6.04 -1.34 -9.88
CA ASN A 57 -7.15 -2.03 -9.23
C ASN A 57 -7.37 -1.47 -7.81
N PHE A 58 -8.21 -0.45 -7.69
CA PHE A 58 -8.50 0.24 -6.43
C PHE A 58 -9.42 -0.53 -5.47
N SER A 59 -9.87 -1.73 -5.85
CA SER A 59 -10.61 -2.61 -4.94
C SER A 59 -9.73 -3.62 -4.22
N ALA A 60 -8.42 -3.61 -4.47
CA ALA A 60 -7.49 -4.60 -3.93
C ALA A 60 -7.36 -4.52 -2.40
N SER A 61 -7.49 -3.33 -1.81
CA SER A 61 -7.50 -3.12 -0.35
C SER A 61 -8.59 -3.93 0.34
N THR A 62 -9.77 -4.09 -0.29
CA THR A 62 -10.89 -4.84 0.29
C THR A 62 -10.66 -6.36 0.36
N ASN A 63 -9.64 -6.86 -0.32
CA ASN A 63 -9.21 -8.26 -0.36
C ASN A 63 -7.77 -8.42 0.15
N ASN A 64 -7.45 -7.83 1.29
CA ASN A 64 -6.17 -7.97 1.95
C ASN A 64 -4.98 -7.59 1.05
N ARG A 65 -5.01 -6.39 0.48
CA ARG A 65 -3.93 -5.87 -0.40
C ARG A 65 -3.63 -6.80 -1.58
N SER A 66 -4.69 -7.28 -2.24
CA SER A 66 -4.59 -8.35 -3.26
C SER A 66 -3.86 -7.95 -4.54
N SER A 67 -3.50 -6.68 -4.73
CA SER A 67 -2.79 -6.21 -5.94
C SER A 67 -1.80 -5.10 -5.64
N VAL A 68 -0.64 -5.17 -6.27
CA VAL A 68 0.32 -4.07 -6.30
C VAL A 68 -0.16 -2.91 -7.17
N MET A 69 -1.19 -3.13 -8.01
CA MET A 69 -1.77 -2.10 -8.89
C MET A 69 -2.75 -1.18 -8.15
N ASP A 70 -2.80 -1.24 -6.83
CA ASP A 70 -3.50 -0.29 -5.98
C ASP A 70 -2.58 0.87 -5.55
N TYR A 71 -3.16 1.89 -4.91
CA TYR A 71 -2.45 2.99 -4.26
C TYR A 71 -2.61 2.90 -2.73
N PRO A 72 -1.89 1.99 -2.06
CA PRO A 72 -1.98 1.86 -0.62
C PRO A 72 -1.23 3.00 0.10
N HIS A 73 -1.70 3.36 1.29
CA HIS A 73 -0.83 3.99 2.29
C HIS A 73 -0.16 2.90 3.17
N PRO A 74 0.85 3.24 3.98
CA PRO A 74 1.45 2.25 4.87
C PRO A 74 0.40 1.68 5.84
N THR A 75 0.37 0.36 6.00
CA THR A 75 -0.45 -0.28 7.03
C THR A 75 0.17 -0.01 8.39
N LEU A 76 -0.60 0.61 9.27
CA LEU A 76 -0.20 0.99 10.61
C LEU A 76 -1.06 0.25 11.62
N THR A 77 -0.45 -0.30 12.66
CA THR A 77 -1.16 -0.93 13.78
C THR A 77 -0.66 -0.40 15.11
N LEU A 78 -1.41 -0.64 16.17
CA LEU A 78 -0.99 -0.31 17.53
C LEU A 78 -0.71 -1.59 18.28
N LYS A 79 0.52 -1.74 18.81
CA LYS A 79 0.94 -2.84 19.67
C LYS A 79 1.50 -2.28 20.97
N ASP A 80 0.94 -2.70 22.07
CA ASP A 80 1.38 -2.30 23.41
C ASP A 80 1.47 -0.77 23.62
N GLY A 81 0.61 -0.02 22.89
CA GLY A 81 0.57 1.44 22.96
C GLY A 81 1.56 2.14 22.01
N GLU A 82 2.34 1.40 21.24
CA GLU A 82 3.26 1.93 20.24
C GLU A 82 2.75 1.68 18.81
N ILE A 83 3.24 2.48 17.86
CA ILE A 83 2.89 2.35 16.44
C ILE A 83 3.80 1.31 15.82
N ASP A 84 3.20 0.25 15.30
CA ASP A 84 3.89 -0.78 14.52
C ASP A 84 3.62 -0.58 13.03
N PHE A 85 4.69 -0.46 12.25
CA PHE A 85 4.69 -0.36 10.79
C PHE A 85 5.61 -1.40 10.13
N SER A 86 5.92 -2.48 10.85
CA SER A 86 6.78 -3.56 10.35
C SER A 86 6.19 -4.28 9.14
N ASP A 87 4.86 -4.27 9.00
CA ASP A 87 4.10 -4.83 7.87
C ASP A 87 3.42 -3.74 7.03
N ALA A 88 4.08 -2.59 6.90
CA ALA A 88 3.49 -1.43 6.22
C ALA A 88 3.15 -1.68 4.74
N TYR A 89 3.95 -2.47 4.05
CA TYR A 89 3.76 -2.85 2.65
C TYR A 89 4.09 -4.32 2.43
N ASP A 90 3.30 -4.99 1.60
CA ASP A 90 3.53 -6.39 1.24
C ASP A 90 4.82 -6.60 0.44
N THR A 91 5.33 -7.82 0.49
CA THR A 91 6.46 -8.27 -0.32
C THR A 91 5.97 -9.15 -1.47
N GLY A 92 6.40 -8.81 -2.69
CA GLY A 92 5.98 -9.53 -3.91
C GLY A 92 4.70 -8.97 -4.52
N ILE A 93 4.01 -9.80 -5.29
CA ILE A 93 2.75 -9.46 -5.97
C ILE A 93 1.56 -10.12 -5.29
N GLY A 94 0.39 -9.49 -5.38
CA GLY A 94 -0.84 -9.95 -4.74
C GLY A 94 -1.54 -11.10 -5.47
N ALA A 95 -2.62 -11.59 -4.87
CA ALA A 95 -3.43 -12.66 -5.44
C ALA A 95 -4.09 -12.23 -6.76
N TRP A 96 -4.63 -11.01 -6.82
CA TRP A 96 -5.20 -10.46 -8.05
C TRP A 96 -4.16 -10.31 -9.15
N ASP A 97 -2.93 -9.91 -8.85
CA ASP A 97 -1.87 -9.75 -9.85
C ASP A 97 -1.56 -11.08 -10.53
N LYS A 98 -1.53 -12.18 -9.77
CA LYS A 98 -1.35 -13.53 -10.32
C LYS A 98 -2.49 -13.93 -11.25
N ILE A 99 -3.73 -13.56 -10.90
CA ILE A 99 -4.92 -13.78 -11.74
C ILE A 99 -4.81 -12.96 -13.02
N ALA A 100 -4.45 -11.68 -12.91
CA ALA A 100 -4.29 -10.79 -14.06
C ALA A 100 -3.21 -11.30 -15.02
N ILE A 101 -2.10 -11.81 -14.50
CA ILE A 101 -1.04 -12.43 -15.30
C ILE A 101 -1.55 -13.72 -15.97
N ALA A 102 -2.23 -14.58 -15.23
CA ALA A 102 -2.76 -15.84 -15.79
C ALA A 102 -3.80 -15.55 -16.90
N TYR A 103 -4.64 -14.53 -16.70
CA TYR A 103 -5.63 -14.10 -17.69
C TYR A 103 -4.98 -13.55 -18.95
N SER A 104 -3.94 -12.71 -18.82
CA SER A 104 -3.38 -11.95 -19.95
C SER A 104 -2.25 -12.68 -20.68
N TYR A 105 -1.53 -13.56 -19.98
CA TYR A 105 -0.31 -14.19 -20.46
C TYR A 105 -0.28 -15.72 -20.27
N GLY A 106 -1.33 -16.30 -19.65
CA GLY A 106 -1.42 -17.74 -19.47
C GLY A 106 -1.58 -18.48 -20.79
N GLU A 107 -0.99 -19.66 -20.89
CA GLU A 107 -1.22 -20.54 -22.02
C GLU A 107 -2.63 -21.13 -21.98
N ILE A 108 -3.31 -21.11 -23.12
CA ILE A 108 -4.63 -21.72 -23.27
C ILE A 108 -4.44 -23.20 -23.56
N PRO A 109 -5.00 -24.11 -22.74
CA PRO A 109 -4.85 -25.55 -22.99
C PRO A 109 -5.41 -25.96 -24.37
N GLU A 110 -4.73 -26.89 -25.03
CA GLU A 110 -5.14 -27.40 -26.34
C GLU A 110 -6.58 -27.94 -26.30
N GLY A 111 -7.38 -27.53 -27.29
CA GLY A 111 -8.78 -27.95 -27.40
C GLY A 111 -9.76 -27.21 -26.51
N ILE A 112 -9.31 -26.23 -25.74
CA ILE A 112 -10.18 -25.35 -24.94
C ILE A 112 -10.41 -24.04 -25.70
N ASP A 113 -11.67 -23.60 -25.77
CA ASP A 113 -12.04 -22.29 -26.30
C ASP A 113 -11.49 -21.19 -25.40
N GLU A 114 -10.81 -20.21 -26.00
CA GLU A 114 -10.14 -19.11 -25.30
C GLU A 114 -11.08 -18.38 -24.34
N LYS A 115 -12.23 -17.96 -24.85
CA LYS A 115 -13.22 -17.23 -24.04
C LYS A 115 -13.71 -18.04 -22.85
N THR A 116 -13.91 -19.32 -23.05
CA THR A 116 -14.31 -20.24 -21.96
C THR A 116 -13.22 -20.36 -20.93
N HIS A 117 -11.95 -20.47 -21.34
CA HIS A 117 -10.80 -20.53 -20.41
C HIS A 117 -10.67 -19.25 -19.59
N LEU A 118 -10.68 -18.09 -20.25
CA LEU A 118 -10.57 -16.79 -19.60
C LEU A 118 -11.75 -16.50 -18.65
N ASN A 119 -12.97 -16.85 -19.03
CA ASN A 119 -14.14 -16.71 -18.16
C ASN A 119 -13.99 -17.55 -16.88
N ARG A 120 -13.47 -18.78 -16.97
CA ARG A 120 -13.24 -19.61 -15.77
C ARG A 120 -12.27 -18.97 -14.79
N ILE A 121 -11.21 -18.32 -15.28
CA ILE A 121 -10.25 -17.59 -14.43
C ILE A 121 -10.97 -16.46 -13.68
N LEU A 122 -11.80 -15.67 -14.38
CA LEU A 122 -12.54 -14.55 -13.78
C LEU A 122 -13.60 -15.04 -12.80
N GLU A 123 -14.39 -16.06 -13.16
CA GLU A 123 -15.41 -16.63 -12.30
C GLU A 123 -14.82 -17.16 -10.98
N ALA A 124 -13.68 -17.85 -11.05
CA ALA A 124 -12.98 -18.33 -9.88
C ALA A 124 -12.56 -17.16 -8.97
N SER A 125 -11.96 -16.11 -9.53
CA SER A 125 -11.52 -14.94 -8.75
C SER A 125 -12.70 -14.18 -8.13
N TYR A 126 -13.80 -14.03 -8.85
CA TYR A 126 -14.99 -13.36 -8.35
C TYR A 126 -15.72 -14.16 -7.27
N SER A 127 -15.67 -15.49 -7.34
CA SER A 127 -16.21 -16.36 -6.28
C SER A 127 -15.44 -16.21 -4.95
N GLU A 128 -14.17 -15.89 -5.01
CA GLU A 128 -13.33 -15.54 -3.85
C GLU A 128 -13.53 -14.09 -3.35
N GLY A 129 -14.46 -13.35 -3.95
CA GLY A 129 -14.78 -11.98 -3.56
C GLY A 129 -13.92 -10.90 -4.20
N MET A 130 -12.93 -11.26 -5.01
CA MET A 130 -12.09 -10.27 -5.69
C MET A 130 -12.88 -9.45 -6.71
N ARG A 131 -12.46 -8.22 -6.92
CA ARG A 131 -13.06 -7.31 -7.90
C ARG A 131 -11.97 -6.52 -8.62
N PHE A 132 -12.29 -6.07 -9.81
CA PHE A 132 -11.47 -5.15 -10.58
C PHE A 132 -12.24 -3.84 -10.76
N ILE A 133 -11.71 -2.78 -10.16
CA ILE A 133 -12.27 -1.42 -10.24
C ILE A 133 -11.13 -0.46 -10.51
N SER A 134 -11.15 0.16 -11.67
CA SER A 134 -10.06 1.00 -12.14
C SER A 134 -10.42 2.50 -12.11
N ASP A 135 -9.58 3.34 -12.71
CA ASP A 135 -9.67 4.80 -12.68
C ASP A 135 -11.00 5.36 -13.16
N SER A 136 -11.59 4.76 -14.21
CA SER A 136 -12.88 5.20 -14.74
C SER A 136 -14.02 5.15 -13.73
N ASP A 137 -13.98 4.18 -12.82
CA ASP A 137 -15.02 3.94 -11.83
C ASP A 137 -14.72 4.57 -10.46
N ALA A 138 -13.43 4.78 -10.15
CA ALA A 138 -12.99 5.27 -8.86
C ALA A 138 -12.62 6.76 -8.86
N ARG A 139 -12.20 7.32 -9.99
CA ARG A 139 -11.59 8.67 -10.09
C ARG A 139 -12.34 9.64 -10.99
N SER A 140 -13.32 9.21 -11.75
CA SER A 140 -14.11 10.12 -12.59
C SER A 140 -14.94 11.06 -11.72
N THR A 141 -15.32 12.22 -12.26
CA THR A 141 -16.14 13.23 -11.56
C THR A 141 -17.49 12.65 -11.08
N SER A 142 -17.99 11.62 -11.74
CA SER A 142 -19.21 10.89 -11.39
C SER A 142 -18.93 9.48 -10.86
N GLY A 143 -17.66 9.06 -10.77
CA GLY A 143 -17.27 7.75 -10.32
C GLY A 143 -17.12 7.74 -8.81
N ALA A 144 -17.95 6.94 -8.15
CA ALA A 144 -17.80 6.60 -6.74
C ALA A 144 -18.20 5.14 -6.57
N HIS A 145 -17.31 4.36 -5.99
CA HIS A 145 -17.58 2.97 -5.71
C HIS A 145 -17.21 2.65 -4.25
N GLY A 146 -18.13 2.04 -3.50
CA GLY A 146 -17.94 1.76 -2.07
C GLY A 146 -16.80 0.79 -1.73
N LYS A 147 -16.19 0.17 -2.73
CA LYS A 147 -15.04 -0.74 -2.59
C LYS A 147 -13.79 -0.27 -3.32
N ALA A 148 -13.73 0.99 -3.72
CA ALA A 148 -12.60 1.52 -4.46
C ALA A 148 -12.26 2.91 -3.95
N HIS A 149 -11.22 2.96 -3.15
CA HIS A 149 -10.65 4.19 -2.63
C HIS A 149 -9.16 4.24 -2.98
N LEU A 150 -8.60 5.44 -2.97
CA LEU A 150 -7.17 5.65 -3.13
C LEU A 150 -6.59 6.00 -1.77
N TRP A 151 -5.38 5.51 -1.51
CA TRP A 151 -4.63 5.80 -0.29
C TRP A 151 -5.34 5.30 0.97
N ASP A 152 -5.94 4.12 0.87
CA ASP A 152 -6.59 3.44 1.98
C ASP A 152 -6.00 2.03 2.20
N ASN A 153 -6.47 1.39 3.26
CA ASN A 153 -6.31 -0.01 3.56
C ASN A 153 -7.63 -0.58 4.10
N GLY A 154 -7.73 -1.91 4.16
CA GLY A 154 -8.86 -2.57 4.79
C GLY A 154 -10.15 -2.56 3.95
N ILE A 155 -11.21 -3.02 4.57
CA ILE A 155 -12.51 -3.27 3.90
C ILE A 155 -13.46 -2.09 4.06
N ASN A 156 -13.25 -1.27 5.09
CA ASN A 156 -14.16 -0.21 5.49
C ASN A 156 -13.40 1.07 5.82
N ALA A 157 -13.58 2.09 5.00
CA ALA A 157 -12.91 3.38 5.15
C ALA A 157 -13.18 4.07 6.51
N ALA A 158 -14.34 3.86 7.14
CA ALA A 158 -14.65 4.44 8.45
C ALA A 158 -13.89 3.74 9.59
N GLU A 159 -13.70 2.43 9.49
CA GLU A 159 -12.89 1.67 10.45
C GLU A 159 -11.42 2.03 10.32
N GLU A 160 -10.93 2.15 9.09
CA GLU A 160 -9.57 2.59 8.81
C GLU A 160 -9.31 4.00 9.32
N LEU A 161 -10.23 4.94 9.08
CA LEU A 161 -10.14 6.29 9.64
C LEU A 161 -10.08 6.26 11.17
N SER A 162 -10.88 5.42 11.82
CA SER A 162 -10.87 5.29 13.28
C SER A 162 -9.53 4.77 13.81
N LEU A 163 -8.91 3.82 13.10
CA LEU A 163 -7.56 3.33 13.41
C LEU A 163 -6.51 4.44 13.24
N LEU A 164 -6.53 5.13 12.10
CA LEU A 164 -5.58 6.20 11.80
C LEU A 164 -5.68 7.38 12.78
N LEU A 165 -6.88 7.71 13.27
CA LEU A 165 -7.05 8.73 14.31
C LEU A 165 -6.38 8.32 15.62
N LYS A 166 -6.46 7.05 16.01
CA LYS A 166 -5.75 6.52 17.20
C LYS A 166 -4.23 6.52 17.00
N VAL A 167 -3.76 6.07 15.83
CA VAL A 167 -2.33 6.13 15.47
C VAL A 167 -1.81 7.56 15.55
N ARG A 168 -2.58 8.52 15.00
CA ARG A 168 -2.24 9.94 15.06
C ARG A 168 -2.17 10.47 16.49
N GLU A 169 -3.10 10.08 17.34
CA GLU A 169 -3.10 10.47 18.76
C GLU A 169 -1.82 10.01 19.46
N VAL A 170 -1.41 8.75 19.26
CA VAL A 170 -0.17 8.21 19.80
C VAL A 170 1.05 8.95 19.24
N ALA A 171 1.09 9.15 17.91
CA ALA A 171 2.19 9.85 17.26
C ALA A 171 2.37 11.27 17.82
N ILE A 172 1.29 12.06 17.91
CA ILE A 172 1.33 13.43 18.43
C ILE A 172 1.74 13.45 19.89
N SER A 173 1.29 12.49 20.72
CA SER A 173 1.65 12.43 22.14
C SER A 173 3.13 12.15 22.36
N ASN A 174 3.77 11.46 21.42
CA ASN A 174 5.20 11.10 21.48
C ASN A 174 6.10 12.08 20.72
N PHE A 175 5.52 12.97 19.91
CA PHE A 175 6.27 13.87 19.04
C PHE A 175 7.03 14.95 19.80
N SER A 176 8.33 15.08 19.55
CA SER A 176 9.21 16.03 20.22
C SER A 176 10.41 16.39 19.34
N GLU A 177 11.32 17.20 19.86
CA GLU A 177 12.62 17.49 19.23
C GLU A 177 13.45 16.22 18.99
N ASP A 178 13.22 15.17 19.78
CA ASP A 178 13.90 13.88 19.62
C ASP A 178 13.45 13.11 18.36
N ASN A 179 12.49 13.65 17.60
CA ASN A 179 12.12 13.13 16.27
C ASN A 179 13.04 13.63 15.15
N ILE A 180 13.95 14.57 15.43
CA ILE A 180 15.02 15.01 14.52
C ILE A 180 16.39 14.78 15.13
N ARG A 181 17.41 14.65 14.28
CA ARG A 181 18.80 14.48 14.73
C ARG A 181 19.34 15.78 15.30
N THR A 182 20.34 15.66 16.15
CA THR A 182 21.06 16.81 16.72
C THR A 182 21.55 17.75 15.61
N GLY A 183 21.19 19.02 15.72
CA GLY A 183 21.61 20.05 14.76
C GLY A 183 20.80 20.11 13.47
N GLU A 184 19.79 19.28 13.27
CA GLU A 184 18.83 19.46 12.18
C GLU A 184 17.89 20.65 12.47
N PRO A 185 17.49 21.40 11.42
CA PRO A 185 16.58 22.54 11.62
C PRO A 185 15.16 22.07 11.95
N TYR A 186 14.46 22.79 12.82
CA TYR A 186 13.05 22.50 13.17
C TYR A 186 12.10 22.47 11.97
N SER A 187 12.46 23.04 10.84
CA SER A 187 11.66 22.93 9.61
C SER A 187 11.60 21.52 9.03
N VAL A 188 12.33 20.56 9.60
CA VAL A 188 12.25 19.14 9.27
C VAL A 188 11.12 18.45 10.04
N LEU A 189 10.72 18.99 11.22
CA LEU A 189 9.55 18.59 11.97
C LEU A 189 8.27 19.07 11.28
#